data_c65033d40669945e53d79a0c339201b5
#
_entry.id   c65033d40669945e53d79a0c339201b5
#
_cell.length_a   1.000
_cell.length_b   1.000
_cell.length_c   1.000
_cell.angle_alpha   90.00
_cell.angle_beta   90.00
_cell.angle_gamma   90.00
#
_symmetry.space_group_name_H-M   'P 1'
#
loop_
_entity.id
_entity.type
_entity.pdbx_description
1 polymer ?
#
loop_
_entity_poly.entity_id
_entity_poly.type
_entity_poly.pdbx_seq_one_letter_code
_entity_poly.pdbx_strand_id
1 'polypeptide(L)'
;MTTLRDAAMTSKAWPFEEARRVLKRYEKKDPDKGHVLFETGYGPSGLPHIGTFGEVARTTMIRRAFELISDIPTRLICFSDDMDGMRKVPENVPQQEMMQGHLQLPLTAVPDPFGTHDSFGDHNNAMLRRFLDTFGFEYEFVSATDYYKSGRFDETLLRAAEKYDEIMAVMLASLREERQQTYSCFLPISPRTGRVLYVPITHVDAKAGTITFVEDGQETTLPVTGGQVKLQWKPDFGARWAALDVDFEMYGKDHSTNTPIYDGICRILGGRPPEHFTYELFLDQHGQKISKSKGNGLSIDEWLTYAATESLSYFMYQKPKSAKRMYFDVIPKAVDEYHHQLRAWPDQTPDQQLSNPVWHIHGGDVPASDMVVPFQMLLNLAAVAGQTGKEGLWGFIRRYAPDASPETHPDLDAAAGFALRYFTDFVAPTRTFRAPTDIERRAMEDLAARLSAWDQPADPEALQSMVFAIGKDHGFEPLRDWFAALYQVLLGADQGPRFGGFIALYGIDETRALIETALSGHLAVTPA
;
A
#
# COMPACT_ATOMS: atom_id res chain seq x y z
N MET A 1 5.38 -13.83 -35.49
CA MET A 1 4.83 -13.80 -34.11
C MET A 1 5.34 -12.53 -33.45
N THR A 2 4.45 -11.69 -32.94
CA THR A 2 4.82 -10.50 -32.17
C THR A 2 5.53 -10.99 -30.91
N THR A 3 6.70 -10.43 -30.60
CA THR A 3 7.43 -10.79 -29.37
C THR A 3 6.69 -10.20 -28.14
N LEU A 4 6.94 -10.74 -26.95
CA LEU A 4 6.38 -10.18 -25.70
C LEU A 4 6.80 -8.71 -25.54
N ARG A 5 8.01 -8.36 -25.94
CA ARG A 5 8.53 -6.98 -25.95
C ARG A 5 7.75 -6.08 -26.92
N ASP A 6 7.40 -6.56 -28.12
CA ASP A 6 6.59 -5.78 -29.07
C ASP A 6 5.19 -5.51 -28.50
N ALA A 7 4.57 -6.51 -27.87
CA ALA A 7 3.29 -6.35 -27.19
C ALA A 7 3.39 -5.33 -26.03
N ALA A 8 4.47 -5.37 -25.25
CA ALA A 8 4.72 -4.43 -24.14
C ALA A 8 4.88 -2.98 -24.64
N MET A 9 5.47 -2.77 -25.82
CA MET A 9 5.60 -1.44 -26.43
C MET A 9 4.26 -0.79 -26.77
N THR A 10 3.18 -1.56 -26.91
CA THR A 10 1.83 -1.07 -27.24
C THR A 10 0.82 -1.23 -26.10
N SER A 11 1.20 -1.92 -25.02
CA SER A 11 0.34 -2.15 -23.86
C SER A 11 -0.16 -0.84 -23.25
N LYS A 12 -1.45 -0.81 -22.89
CA LYS A 12 -2.12 0.32 -22.20
C LYS A 12 -2.11 0.20 -20.68
N ALA A 13 -1.48 -0.85 -20.13
CA ALA A 13 -1.30 -0.93 -18.69
C ALA A 13 -0.41 0.23 -18.23
N TRP A 14 -0.83 0.92 -17.18
CA TRP A 14 -0.19 2.16 -16.73
C TRP A 14 1.33 2.00 -16.42
N PRO A 15 1.85 0.85 -15.92
CA PRO A 15 3.29 0.73 -15.72
C PRO A 15 4.08 0.78 -17.04
N PHE A 16 3.52 0.21 -18.11
CA PHE A 16 4.15 0.29 -19.44
C PHE A 16 4.07 1.69 -20.04
N GLU A 17 2.98 2.42 -19.81
CA GLU A 17 2.87 3.83 -20.25
C GLU A 17 3.96 4.69 -19.60
N GLU A 18 4.17 4.55 -18.30
CA GLU A 18 5.21 5.29 -17.58
C GLU A 18 6.63 4.80 -17.96
N ALA A 19 6.83 3.50 -18.11
CA ALA A 19 8.11 2.93 -18.57
C ALA A 19 8.52 3.48 -19.95
N ARG A 20 7.59 3.63 -20.89
CA ARG A 20 7.86 4.25 -22.20
C ARG A 20 8.22 5.74 -22.08
N ARG A 21 7.65 6.47 -21.12
CA ARG A 21 8.05 7.86 -20.86
C ARG A 21 9.50 7.94 -20.40
N VAL A 22 9.92 7.05 -19.52
CA VAL A 22 11.32 6.95 -19.08
C VAL A 22 12.22 6.54 -20.26
N LEU A 23 11.82 5.55 -21.05
CA LEU A 23 12.59 5.09 -22.22
C LEU A 23 12.82 6.23 -23.22
N LYS A 24 11.83 7.09 -23.42
CA LYS A 24 11.92 8.26 -24.32
C LYS A 24 13.05 9.21 -23.96
N ARG A 25 13.51 9.26 -22.71
CA ARG A 25 14.66 10.07 -22.28
C ARG A 25 15.95 9.64 -22.98
N TYR A 26 16.02 8.37 -23.41
CA TYR A 26 17.20 7.70 -23.93
C TYR A 26 17.10 7.25 -25.39
N GLU A 27 16.12 7.75 -26.16
CA GLU A 27 15.95 7.44 -27.57
C GLU A 27 17.19 7.77 -28.44
N LYS A 28 18.00 8.75 -28.02
CA LYS A 28 19.16 9.21 -28.79
C LYS A 28 20.50 8.75 -28.25
N LYS A 29 20.59 8.44 -26.98
CA LYS A 29 21.82 8.09 -26.27
C LYS A 29 21.48 7.41 -24.96
N ASP A 30 22.17 6.33 -24.66
CA ASP A 30 22.08 5.67 -23.35
C ASP A 30 22.57 6.58 -22.21
N PRO A 31 22.13 6.35 -20.96
CA PRO A 31 22.55 7.14 -19.82
C PRO A 31 24.08 7.06 -19.60
N ASP A 32 24.74 8.20 -19.43
CA ASP A 32 26.18 8.27 -19.18
C ASP A 32 26.59 7.52 -17.89
N LYS A 33 25.68 7.43 -16.91
CA LYS A 33 25.87 6.65 -15.68
C LYS A 33 25.68 5.14 -15.86
N GLY A 34 25.34 4.67 -17.07
CA GLY A 34 25.22 3.25 -17.43
C GLY A 34 23.94 2.56 -16.94
N HIS A 35 22.99 3.28 -16.33
CA HIS A 35 21.73 2.72 -15.85
C HIS A 35 20.64 3.79 -15.78
N VAL A 36 19.38 3.35 -15.73
CA VAL A 36 18.22 4.19 -15.39
C VAL A 36 18.00 4.11 -13.88
N LEU A 37 17.88 5.27 -13.22
CA LEU A 37 17.69 5.37 -11.79
C LEU A 37 16.23 5.73 -11.46
N PHE A 38 15.55 4.80 -10.80
CA PHE A 38 14.26 5.01 -10.17
C PHE A 38 14.45 5.39 -8.71
N GLU A 39 13.70 6.36 -8.21
CA GLU A 39 13.75 6.81 -6.83
C GLU A 39 12.38 6.81 -6.19
N THR A 40 12.35 6.49 -4.90
CA THR A 40 11.23 6.73 -3.99
C THR A 40 11.73 7.43 -2.74
N GLY A 41 10.97 8.40 -2.23
CA GLY A 41 11.29 9.13 -1.02
C GLY A 41 10.60 8.60 0.24
N TYR A 42 11.29 8.64 1.36
CA TYR A 42 10.74 8.28 2.66
C TYR A 42 11.19 9.25 3.76
N GLY A 43 10.24 9.88 4.44
CA GLY A 43 10.53 10.67 5.64
C GLY A 43 10.29 9.85 6.92
N PRO A 44 11.34 9.43 7.65
CA PRO A 44 11.21 8.58 8.84
C PRO A 44 10.82 9.37 10.12
N SER A 45 9.99 10.39 9.97
CA SER A 45 9.46 11.21 11.09
C SER A 45 8.30 10.57 11.85
N GLY A 46 7.99 9.33 11.57
CA GLY A 46 6.97 8.48 12.18
C GLY A 46 7.03 7.09 11.60
N LEU A 47 6.28 6.15 12.20
CA LEU A 47 6.24 4.76 11.73
C LEU A 47 5.89 4.68 10.24
N PRO A 48 6.50 3.76 9.48
CA PRO A 48 6.19 3.58 8.07
C PRO A 48 4.70 3.24 7.89
N HIS A 49 4.09 3.85 6.91
CA HIS A 49 2.70 3.56 6.58
C HIS A 49 2.59 3.01 5.15
N ILE A 50 1.43 2.47 4.86
CA ILE A 50 1.11 1.81 3.60
C ILE A 50 1.30 2.70 2.35
N GLY A 51 1.28 4.03 2.50
CA GLY A 51 1.58 4.97 1.41
C GLY A 51 3.02 4.86 0.91
N THR A 52 3.98 4.80 1.83
CA THR A 52 5.41 4.62 1.50
C THR A 52 5.65 3.29 0.80
N PHE A 53 5.05 2.21 1.33
CA PHE A 53 5.04 0.92 0.65
C PHE A 53 4.49 1.02 -0.77
N GLY A 54 3.38 1.74 -0.95
CA GLY A 54 2.72 1.91 -2.25
C GLY A 54 3.60 2.59 -3.29
N GLU A 55 4.49 3.48 -2.88
CA GLU A 55 5.47 4.11 -3.78
C GLU A 55 6.47 3.08 -4.30
N VAL A 56 7.11 2.32 -3.40
CA VAL A 56 8.09 1.30 -3.80
C VAL A 56 7.44 0.21 -4.64
N ALA A 57 6.27 -0.29 -4.25
CA ALA A 57 5.55 -1.32 -4.99
C ALA A 57 5.22 -0.90 -6.43
N ARG A 58 4.68 0.31 -6.59
CA ARG A 58 4.33 0.85 -7.92
C ARG A 58 5.56 1.18 -8.76
N THR A 59 6.61 1.74 -8.16
CA THR A 59 7.87 2.02 -8.85
C THR A 59 8.54 0.74 -9.30
N THR A 60 8.49 -0.33 -8.49
CA THR A 60 8.94 -1.67 -8.90
C THR A 60 8.17 -2.19 -10.12
N MET A 61 6.85 -1.98 -10.18
CA MET A 61 6.04 -2.38 -11.34
C MET A 61 6.44 -1.62 -12.62
N ILE A 62 6.75 -0.32 -12.51
CA ILE A 62 7.24 0.48 -13.64
C ILE A 62 8.64 0.04 -14.06
N ARG A 63 9.53 -0.21 -13.09
CA ARG A 63 10.88 -0.70 -13.34
C ARG A 63 10.85 -2.04 -14.10
N ARG A 64 10.07 -3.02 -13.65
CA ARG A 64 9.87 -4.32 -14.33
C ARG A 64 9.31 -4.15 -15.76
N ALA A 65 8.36 -3.22 -15.93
CA ALA A 65 7.85 -2.88 -17.25
C ALA A 65 8.95 -2.27 -18.15
N PHE A 66 9.83 -1.43 -17.59
CA PHE A 66 10.97 -0.84 -18.30
C PHE A 66 11.98 -1.92 -18.70
N GLU A 67 12.32 -2.83 -17.81
CA GLU A 67 13.25 -3.95 -18.06
C GLU A 67 12.76 -4.89 -19.18
N LEU A 68 11.44 -5.02 -19.37
CA LEU A 68 10.91 -5.79 -20.50
C LEU A 68 11.07 -5.05 -21.84
N ILE A 69 10.95 -3.72 -21.87
CA ILE A 69 10.98 -2.93 -23.11
C ILE A 69 12.36 -2.35 -23.44
N SER A 70 13.35 -2.47 -22.54
CA SER A 70 14.70 -1.92 -22.69
C SER A 70 15.75 -2.88 -22.16
N ASP A 71 16.95 -2.82 -22.75
CA ASP A 71 18.12 -3.54 -22.26
C ASP A 71 19.04 -2.66 -21.38
N ILE A 72 18.67 -1.40 -21.14
CA ILE A 72 19.41 -0.49 -20.25
C ILE A 72 19.25 -0.98 -18.81
N PRO A 73 20.35 -1.22 -18.07
CA PRO A 73 20.28 -1.62 -16.67
C PRO A 73 19.48 -0.64 -15.82
N THR A 74 18.85 -1.11 -14.76
CA THR A 74 18.07 -0.29 -13.85
C THR A 74 18.56 -0.39 -12.41
N ARG A 75 18.34 0.67 -11.65
CA ARG A 75 18.47 0.68 -10.18
C ARG A 75 17.23 1.33 -9.58
N LEU A 76 16.82 0.87 -8.41
CA LEU A 76 15.78 1.49 -7.60
C LEU A 76 16.37 1.84 -6.24
N ILE A 77 16.34 3.13 -5.88
CA ILE A 77 16.71 3.57 -4.55
C ILE A 77 15.48 3.96 -3.74
N CYS A 78 15.49 3.58 -2.46
CA CYS A 78 14.56 4.07 -1.45
C CYS A 78 15.33 5.05 -0.56
N PHE A 79 15.12 6.35 -0.80
CA PHE A 79 15.85 7.42 -0.16
C PHE A 79 15.14 7.85 1.13
N SER A 80 15.83 7.72 2.28
CA SER A 80 15.33 8.14 3.58
C SER A 80 15.83 9.53 3.94
N ASP A 81 14.91 10.46 4.18
CA ASP A 81 15.20 11.83 4.67
C ASP A 81 15.49 11.84 6.19
N ASP A 82 16.31 10.92 6.66
CA ASP A 82 16.59 10.66 8.07
C ASP A 82 17.47 11.74 8.74
N MET A 83 18.05 12.65 7.96
CA MET A 83 18.75 13.85 8.46
C MET A 83 17.79 15.01 8.79
N ASP A 84 16.50 14.87 8.50
CA ASP A 84 15.51 15.89 8.84
C ASP A 84 15.40 16.08 10.36
N GLY A 85 15.28 17.34 10.79
CA GLY A 85 14.99 17.66 12.19
C GLY A 85 13.58 17.22 12.60
N MET A 86 13.48 16.55 13.74
CA MET A 86 12.18 16.16 14.30
C MET A 86 11.35 17.39 14.68
N ARG A 87 10.33 17.71 13.90
CA ARG A 87 9.51 18.92 14.13
C ARG A 87 8.40 18.71 15.16
N LYS A 88 7.92 17.50 15.29
CA LYS A 88 6.78 17.11 16.10
C LYS A 88 6.98 15.67 16.57
N VAL A 89 6.59 15.37 17.79
CA VAL A 89 6.52 13.99 18.28
C VAL A 89 5.27 13.33 17.71
N PRO A 90 5.37 12.14 17.08
CA PRO A 90 4.19 11.39 16.65
C PRO A 90 3.34 10.94 17.83
N GLU A 91 2.02 10.92 17.65
CA GLU A 91 1.08 10.56 18.73
C GLU A 91 1.11 9.07 19.09
N ASN A 92 1.54 8.23 18.14
CA ASN A 92 1.54 6.77 18.24
C ASN A 92 2.90 6.17 18.63
N VAL A 93 3.79 6.93 19.24
CA VAL A 93 5.06 6.43 19.78
C VAL A 93 5.09 6.49 21.30
N PRO A 94 5.82 5.60 22.00
CA PRO A 94 6.00 5.68 23.46
C PRO A 94 6.95 6.82 23.84
N GLN A 95 7.14 7.04 25.13
CA GLN A 95 8.10 7.99 25.72
C GLN A 95 7.99 9.44 25.20
N GLN A 96 6.75 9.93 25.06
CA GLN A 96 6.42 11.24 24.51
C GLN A 96 7.23 12.40 25.14
N GLU A 97 7.41 12.40 26.46
CA GLU A 97 8.13 13.44 27.18
C GLU A 97 9.62 13.44 26.82
N MET A 98 10.25 12.27 26.76
CA MET A 98 11.63 12.12 26.31
C MET A 98 11.78 12.67 24.89
N MET A 99 10.89 12.29 23.98
CA MET A 99 10.89 12.74 22.58
C MET A 99 10.75 14.27 22.46
N GLN A 100 9.92 14.92 23.30
CA GLN A 100 9.78 16.38 23.32
C GLN A 100 11.10 17.11 23.60
N GLY A 101 11.93 16.56 24.46
CA GLY A 101 13.27 17.11 24.75
C GLY A 101 14.22 17.09 23.55
N HIS A 102 13.93 16.28 22.52
CA HIS A 102 14.80 16.05 21.35
C HIS A 102 14.27 16.68 20.06
N LEU A 103 13.29 17.57 20.14
CA LEU A 103 12.79 18.30 18.97
C LEU A 103 13.94 19.03 18.23
N GLN A 104 13.83 19.08 16.92
CA GLN A 104 14.79 19.65 15.99
C GLN A 104 16.14 18.90 15.84
N LEU A 105 16.41 17.86 16.63
CA LEU A 105 17.54 16.98 16.30
C LEU A 105 17.26 16.23 15.00
N PRO A 106 18.30 15.96 14.20
CA PRO A 106 18.17 15.00 13.10
C PRO A 106 17.57 13.69 13.60
N LEU A 107 16.71 13.05 12.80
CA LEU A 107 16.01 11.82 13.23
C LEU A 107 16.99 10.71 13.62
N THR A 108 18.18 10.69 13.01
CA THR A 108 19.29 9.78 13.36
C THR A 108 20.03 10.17 14.67
N ALA A 109 19.69 11.30 15.29
CA ALA A 109 20.21 11.73 16.59
C ALA A 109 19.13 11.76 17.69
N VAL A 110 17.88 11.47 17.37
CA VAL A 110 16.78 11.32 18.34
C VAL A 110 16.84 9.91 18.92
N PRO A 111 16.93 9.72 20.25
CA PRO A 111 16.90 8.39 20.85
C PRO A 111 15.68 7.59 20.43
N ASP A 112 15.82 6.28 20.22
CA ASP A 112 14.71 5.42 19.87
C ASP A 112 13.74 5.25 21.06
N PRO A 113 12.48 5.69 20.95
CA PRO A 113 11.50 5.57 22.05
C PRO A 113 11.08 4.12 22.34
N PHE A 114 11.36 3.18 21.42
CA PHE A 114 11.12 1.75 21.58
C PHE A 114 12.30 1.00 22.19
N GLY A 115 13.49 1.59 22.21
CA GLY A 115 14.69 1.02 22.79
C GLY A 115 15.26 -0.17 22.03
N THR A 116 14.99 -0.28 20.74
CA THR A 116 15.41 -1.42 19.88
C THR A 116 16.52 -1.05 18.90
N HIS A 117 16.75 0.24 18.66
CA HIS A 117 17.75 0.76 17.73
C HIS A 117 18.47 1.96 18.37
N ASP A 118 19.55 2.41 17.75
CA ASP A 118 20.36 3.53 18.24
C ASP A 118 19.62 4.87 18.16
N SER A 119 18.76 5.02 17.14
CA SER A 119 17.96 6.23 16.95
C SER A 119 16.55 5.94 16.47
N PHE A 120 15.66 6.94 16.59
CA PHE A 120 14.31 6.91 16.04
C PHE A 120 14.32 6.83 14.50
N GLY A 121 15.28 7.49 13.86
CA GLY A 121 15.50 7.34 12.42
C GLY A 121 15.85 5.90 12.03
N ASP A 122 16.79 5.27 12.75
CA ASP A 122 17.21 3.88 12.50
C ASP A 122 16.08 2.88 12.74
N HIS A 123 15.28 3.09 13.79
CA HIS A 123 14.09 2.27 14.05
C HIS A 123 13.12 2.30 12.86
N ASN A 124 12.74 3.49 12.40
CA ASN A 124 11.80 3.64 11.31
C ASN A 124 12.36 3.13 9.97
N ASN A 125 13.65 3.37 9.72
CA ASN A 125 14.37 2.84 8.56
C ASN A 125 14.37 1.30 8.55
N ALA A 126 14.66 0.69 9.70
CA ALA A 126 14.66 -0.78 9.84
C ALA A 126 13.26 -1.38 9.64
N MET A 127 12.21 -0.73 10.17
CA MET A 127 10.83 -1.16 9.93
C MET A 127 10.45 -1.10 8.46
N LEU A 128 10.79 -0.01 7.76
CA LEU A 128 10.51 0.10 6.33
C LEU A 128 11.22 -0.99 5.54
N ARG A 129 12.52 -1.20 5.79
CA ARG A 129 13.30 -2.25 5.12
C ARG A 129 12.68 -3.62 5.35
N ARG A 130 12.33 -3.96 6.59
CA ARG A 130 11.64 -5.22 6.90
C ARG A 130 10.39 -5.43 6.07
N PHE A 131 9.56 -4.40 5.91
CA PHE A 131 8.36 -4.49 5.08
C PHE A 131 8.70 -4.71 3.60
N LEU A 132 9.63 -3.94 3.06
CA LEU A 132 10.03 -4.07 1.66
C LEU A 132 10.64 -5.45 1.36
N ASP A 133 11.46 -5.96 2.28
CA ASP A 133 12.09 -7.28 2.19
C ASP A 133 11.04 -8.42 2.25
N THR A 134 9.99 -8.26 3.08
CA THR A 134 8.87 -9.22 3.17
C THR A 134 8.14 -9.37 1.83
N PHE A 135 8.09 -8.31 1.02
CA PHE A 135 7.50 -8.34 -0.33
C PHE A 135 8.48 -8.73 -1.43
N GLY A 136 9.74 -8.99 -1.09
CA GLY A 136 10.77 -9.41 -2.03
C GLY A 136 11.15 -8.34 -3.05
N PHE A 137 11.03 -7.05 -2.72
CA PHE A 137 11.44 -5.98 -3.62
C PHE A 137 12.97 -5.89 -3.70
N GLU A 138 13.47 -5.68 -4.91
CA GLU A 138 14.88 -5.35 -5.15
C GLU A 138 15.06 -3.84 -5.14
N TYR A 139 15.72 -3.32 -4.13
CA TYR A 139 15.98 -1.88 -3.93
C TYR A 139 17.30 -1.66 -3.20
N GLU A 140 17.83 -0.46 -3.30
CA GLU A 140 18.95 0.02 -2.51
C GLU A 140 18.42 1.03 -1.49
N PHE A 141 18.63 0.77 -0.22
CA PHE A 141 18.26 1.73 0.82
C PHE A 141 19.35 2.79 0.96
N VAL A 142 18.95 4.06 0.96
CA VAL A 142 19.87 5.20 1.05
C VAL A 142 19.47 6.11 2.21
N SER A 143 20.44 6.40 3.10
CA SER A 143 20.30 7.36 4.18
C SER A 143 20.77 8.75 3.73
N ALA A 144 19.94 9.77 3.91
CA ALA A 144 20.34 11.16 3.70
C ALA A 144 21.51 11.55 4.61
N THR A 145 21.46 11.13 5.88
CA THR A 145 22.55 11.38 6.84
C THR A 145 23.89 10.87 6.32
N ASP A 146 23.93 9.64 5.78
CA ASP A 146 25.14 9.05 5.23
C ASP A 146 25.62 9.79 3.97
N TYR A 147 24.68 10.16 3.08
CA TYR A 147 25.04 10.84 1.83
C TYR A 147 25.58 12.25 2.08
N TYR A 148 24.99 12.99 2.99
CA TYR A 148 25.49 14.30 3.41
C TYR A 148 26.85 14.20 4.11
N LYS A 149 27.03 13.26 5.06
CA LYS A 149 28.27 13.11 5.83
C LYS A 149 29.41 12.52 5.01
N SER A 150 29.12 11.62 4.08
CA SER A 150 30.17 10.99 3.24
C SER A 150 30.67 11.86 2.08
N GLY A 151 30.06 13.04 1.88
CA GLY A 151 30.44 13.97 0.82
C GLY A 151 29.79 13.66 -0.54
N ARG A 152 28.87 12.71 -0.62
CA ARG A 152 28.18 12.39 -1.90
C ARG A 152 27.37 13.55 -2.46
N PHE A 153 26.96 14.49 -1.63
CA PHE A 153 26.24 15.70 -2.03
C PHE A 153 27.14 16.95 -2.07
N ASP A 154 28.42 16.86 -1.72
CA ASP A 154 29.27 18.02 -1.56
C ASP A 154 29.37 18.88 -2.82
N GLU A 155 29.57 18.30 -4.00
CA GLU A 155 29.59 19.02 -5.26
C GLU A 155 28.27 19.79 -5.51
N THR A 156 27.14 19.16 -5.25
CA THR A 156 25.82 19.77 -5.44
C THR A 156 25.56 20.86 -4.40
N LEU A 157 26.00 20.67 -3.16
CA LEU A 157 25.89 21.67 -2.09
C LEU A 157 26.77 22.91 -2.35
N LEU A 158 28.00 22.71 -2.83
CA LEU A 158 28.85 23.82 -3.27
C LEU A 158 28.21 24.59 -4.43
N ARG A 159 27.66 23.89 -5.42
CA ARG A 159 26.90 24.50 -6.50
C ARG A 159 25.65 25.24 -6.00
N ALA A 160 24.96 24.70 -4.98
CA ALA A 160 23.83 25.37 -4.35
C ALA A 160 24.27 26.67 -3.64
N ALA A 161 25.48 26.73 -3.06
CA ALA A 161 26.05 27.97 -2.53
C ALA A 161 26.37 28.98 -3.64
N GLU A 162 26.92 28.52 -4.78
CA GLU A 162 27.16 29.38 -5.95
C GLU A 162 25.86 29.93 -6.55
N LYS A 163 24.79 29.13 -6.52
CA LYS A 163 23.46 29.44 -7.08
C LYS A 163 22.44 29.89 -6.03
N TYR A 164 22.92 30.30 -4.86
CA TYR A 164 22.07 30.60 -3.72
C TYR A 164 20.95 31.60 -4.07
N ASP A 165 21.29 32.71 -4.71
CA ASP A 165 20.31 33.75 -5.05
C ASP A 165 19.27 33.26 -6.05
N GLU A 166 19.66 32.42 -7.02
CA GLU A 166 18.74 31.83 -7.99
C GLU A 166 17.77 30.85 -7.31
N ILE A 167 18.25 30.00 -6.42
CA ILE A 167 17.44 29.08 -5.62
C ILE A 167 16.49 29.85 -4.70
N MET A 168 17.02 30.87 -4.00
CA MET A 168 16.22 31.72 -3.11
C MET A 168 15.11 32.46 -3.88
N ALA A 169 15.38 32.97 -5.08
CA ALA A 169 14.35 33.61 -5.90
C ALA A 169 13.19 32.68 -6.21
N VAL A 170 13.45 31.43 -6.60
CA VAL A 170 12.43 30.41 -6.82
C VAL A 170 11.64 30.10 -5.54
N MET A 171 12.34 29.97 -4.42
CA MET A 171 11.73 29.64 -3.14
C MET A 171 10.86 30.76 -2.59
N LEU A 172 11.40 31.99 -2.55
CA LEU A 172 10.68 33.16 -2.00
C LEU A 172 9.40 33.45 -2.76
N ALA A 173 9.40 33.30 -4.09
CA ALA A 173 8.18 33.46 -4.91
C ALA A 173 7.05 32.49 -4.52
N SER A 174 7.37 31.37 -3.87
CA SER A 174 6.42 30.35 -3.42
C SER A 174 5.94 30.53 -1.97
N LEU A 175 6.48 31.50 -1.24
CA LEU A 175 6.25 31.69 0.19
C LEU A 175 5.45 32.97 0.48
N ARG A 176 4.68 32.96 1.57
CA ARG A 176 4.03 34.16 2.12
C ARG A 176 5.07 35.13 2.68
N GLU A 177 4.78 36.43 2.67
CA GLU A 177 5.70 37.52 3.07
C GLU A 177 6.34 37.28 4.47
N GLU A 178 5.57 36.84 5.45
CA GLU A 178 6.09 36.56 6.79
C GLU A 178 7.19 35.49 6.81
N ARG A 179 7.05 34.47 5.94
CA ARG A 179 8.04 33.40 5.80
C ARG A 179 9.25 33.80 4.96
N GLN A 180 9.12 34.77 4.06
CA GLN A 180 10.22 35.21 3.20
C GLN A 180 11.35 35.85 4.02
N GLN A 181 11.02 36.55 5.11
CA GLN A 181 12.02 37.26 5.94
C GLN A 181 12.94 36.32 6.72
N THR A 182 12.49 35.11 7.02
CA THR A 182 13.23 34.14 7.87
C THR A 182 13.64 32.90 7.11
N TYR A 183 13.31 32.81 5.81
CA TYR A 183 13.60 31.63 5.02
C TYR A 183 15.05 31.61 4.55
N SER A 184 15.67 30.43 4.61
CA SER A 184 16.86 30.09 3.84
C SER A 184 16.71 28.70 3.25
N CYS A 185 17.29 28.45 2.06
CA CYS A 185 17.36 27.11 1.50
C CYS A 185 18.33 26.19 2.27
N PHE A 186 19.32 26.75 2.95
CA PHE A 186 20.21 26.00 3.83
C PHE A 186 19.72 25.97 5.28
N LEU A 187 19.84 24.81 5.90
CA LEU A 187 19.55 24.55 7.31
C LEU A 187 20.84 24.13 7.99
N PRO A 188 21.50 25.00 8.74
CA PRO A 188 22.68 24.61 9.49
C PRO A 188 22.33 23.68 10.64
N ILE A 189 23.23 22.76 10.97
CA ILE A 189 23.16 21.94 12.18
C ILE A 189 24.00 22.62 13.24
N SER A 190 23.39 23.03 14.35
CA SER A 190 24.09 23.72 15.42
C SER A 190 25.28 22.92 15.94
N PRO A 191 26.49 23.44 15.92
CA PRO A 191 27.63 22.76 16.53
C PRO A 191 27.54 22.70 18.06
N ARG A 192 26.66 23.50 18.66
CA ARG A 192 26.47 23.56 20.13
C ARG A 192 25.39 22.58 20.62
N THR A 193 24.30 22.43 19.85
CA THR A 193 23.12 21.66 20.30
C THR A 193 22.83 20.43 19.43
N GLY A 194 23.47 20.31 18.25
CA GLY A 194 23.18 19.27 17.27
C GLY A 194 21.86 19.45 16.54
N ARG A 195 21.09 20.51 16.81
CA ARG A 195 19.74 20.73 16.23
C ARG A 195 19.82 21.33 14.84
N VAL A 196 18.92 20.93 13.99
CA VAL A 196 18.68 21.55 12.68
C VAL A 196 18.02 22.91 12.91
N LEU A 197 18.69 23.97 12.47
CA LEU A 197 18.26 25.34 12.71
C LEU A 197 17.48 25.90 11.52
N TYR A 198 16.36 26.56 11.83
CA TYR A 198 15.52 27.27 10.85
C TYR A 198 15.75 28.78 11.02
N VAL A 199 16.96 29.23 10.72
CA VAL A 199 17.43 30.61 10.89
C VAL A 199 17.79 31.22 9.53
N PRO A 200 17.70 32.56 9.39
CA PRO A 200 18.23 33.24 8.20
C PRO A 200 19.74 33.03 8.06
N ILE A 201 20.19 32.86 6.82
CA ILE A 201 21.61 32.90 6.49
C ILE A 201 21.99 34.36 6.21
N THR A 202 22.95 34.88 6.96
CA THR A 202 23.38 36.27 6.88
C THR A 202 24.44 36.48 5.80
N HIS A 203 25.22 35.45 5.48
CA HIS A 203 26.24 35.50 4.43
C HIS A 203 26.48 34.13 3.81
N VAL A 204 26.69 34.09 2.50
CA VAL A 204 27.12 32.90 1.75
C VAL A 204 28.43 33.23 1.06
N ASP A 205 29.51 32.53 1.40
CA ASP A 205 30.77 32.59 0.65
C ASP A 205 30.86 31.37 -0.29
N ALA A 206 30.46 31.57 -1.53
CA ALA A 206 30.45 30.52 -2.54
C ALA A 206 31.87 29.98 -2.86
N LYS A 207 32.93 30.82 -2.71
CA LYS A 207 34.28 30.39 -2.98
C LYS A 207 34.86 29.52 -1.86
N ALA A 208 34.54 29.88 -0.62
CA ALA A 208 34.93 29.09 0.54
C ALA A 208 33.97 27.89 0.78
N GLY A 209 32.80 27.89 0.14
CA GLY A 209 31.77 26.88 0.37
C GLY A 209 31.19 26.95 1.79
N THR A 210 31.00 28.17 2.32
CA THR A 210 30.54 28.38 3.70
C THR A 210 29.29 29.25 3.77
N ILE A 211 28.52 29.07 4.85
CA ILE A 211 27.42 29.92 5.24
C ILE A 211 27.65 30.49 6.64
N THR A 212 27.16 31.71 6.86
CA THR A 212 27.15 32.37 8.17
C THR A 212 25.74 32.63 8.64
N PHE A 213 25.49 32.41 9.90
CA PHE A 213 24.17 32.61 10.55
C PHE A 213 24.37 33.06 12.02
N VAL A 214 23.28 33.52 12.63
CA VAL A 214 23.30 33.90 14.06
C VAL A 214 22.42 32.94 14.84
N GLU A 215 23.00 32.34 15.90
CA GLU A 215 22.31 31.51 16.87
C GLU A 215 22.46 32.10 18.26
N ASP A 216 21.35 32.47 18.92
CA ASP A 216 21.31 33.09 20.25
C ASP A 216 22.25 34.32 20.38
N GLY A 217 22.32 35.15 19.33
CA GLY A 217 23.14 36.36 19.28
C GLY A 217 24.63 36.11 18.97
N GLN A 218 25.01 34.85 18.71
CA GLN A 218 26.38 34.48 18.35
C GLN A 218 26.46 34.14 16.86
N GLU A 219 27.38 34.82 16.17
CA GLU A 219 27.66 34.52 14.76
C GLU A 219 28.45 33.22 14.62
N THR A 220 28.02 32.36 13.68
CA THR A 220 28.67 31.08 13.42
C THR A 220 28.80 30.87 11.93
N THR A 221 29.95 30.41 11.46
CA THR A 221 30.21 30.06 10.06
C THR A 221 30.49 28.56 9.95
N LEU A 222 29.80 27.89 9.02
CA LEU A 222 29.92 26.44 8.76
C LEU A 222 30.16 26.20 7.27
N PRO A 223 30.93 25.15 6.90
CA PRO A 223 30.94 24.66 5.51
C PRO A 223 29.60 24.08 5.16
N VAL A 224 29.18 24.21 3.90
CA VAL A 224 27.94 23.60 3.40
C VAL A 224 28.09 22.07 3.23
N THR A 225 29.31 21.56 3.31
CA THR A 225 29.68 20.16 3.06
C THR A 225 29.83 19.36 4.36
N GLY A 226 30.09 18.05 4.23
CA GLY A 226 30.41 17.18 5.36
C GLY A 226 29.31 16.96 6.37
N GLY A 227 28.05 17.19 5.99
CA GLY A 227 26.89 16.97 6.84
C GLY A 227 26.69 18.01 7.95
N GLN A 228 27.38 19.17 7.88
CA GLN A 228 27.17 20.28 8.84
C GLN A 228 26.00 21.18 8.49
N VAL A 229 25.55 21.10 7.24
CA VAL A 229 24.41 21.84 6.69
C VAL A 229 23.60 20.87 5.83
N LYS A 230 22.29 21.02 5.85
CA LYS A 230 21.40 20.33 4.90
C LYS A 230 20.52 21.35 4.16
N LEU A 231 19.91 20.94 3.06
CA LEU A 231 18.92 21.74 2.39
C LEU A 231 17.52 21.58 3.03
N GLN A 232 16.69 22.60 2.91
CA GLN A 232 15.26 22.47 3.19
C GLN A 232 14.61 21.49 2.19
N TRP A 233 13.54 20.83 2.60
CA TRP A 233 12.94 19.71 1.87
C TRP A 233 12.60 20.01 0.39
N LYS A 234 12.13 21.23 0.03
CA LYS A 234 11.85 21.56 -1.38
C LYS A 234 13.12 21.72 -2.23
N PRO A 235 14.12 22.52 -1.79
CA PRO A 235 15.42 22.53 -2.46
C PRO A 235 16.13 21.19 -2.46
N ASP A 236 15.96 20.38 -1.40
CA ASP A 236 16.59 19.07 -1.29
C ASP A 236 16.11 18.09 -2.36
N PHE A 237 14.80 18.09 -2.69
CA PHE A 237 14.27 17.29 -3.80
C PHE A 237 14.99 17.59 -5.12
N GLY A 238 15.05 18.87 -5.51
CA GLY A 238 15.71 19.26 -6.76
C GLY A 238 17.23 19.01 -6.75
N ALA A 239 17.88 19.21 -5.60
CA ALA A 239 19.29 18.96 -5.43
C ALA A 239 19.62 17.47 -5.50
N ARG A 240 18.84 16.62 -4.86
CA ARG A 240 18.96 15.18 -4.90
C ARG A 240 18.82 14.64 -6.32
N TRP A 241 17.82 15.10 -7.06
CA TRP A 241 17.66 14.72 -8.46
C TRP A 241 18.83 15.13 -9.34
N ALA A 242 19.39 16.31 -9.11
CA ALA A 242 20.59 16.78 -9.83
C ALA A 242 21.83 15.97 -9.44
N ALA A 243 22.02 15.69 -8.14
CA ALA A 243 23.21 15.00 -7.63
C ALA A 243 23.26 13.52 -8.05
N LEU A 244 22.10 12.85 -8.08
CA LEU A 244 21.98 11.43 -8.37
C LEU A 244 21.60 11.14 -9.83
N ASP A 245 21.29 12.18 -10.62
CA ASP A 245 20.77 12.05 -11.98
C ASP A 245 19.56 11.10 -12.03
N VAL A 246 18.54 11.39 -11.22
CA VAL A 246 17.32 10.56 -11.11
C VAL A 246 16.50 10.63 -12.39
N ASP A 247 16.03 9.50 -12.89
CA ASP A 247 15.27 9.40 -14.14
C ASP A 247 13.77 9.35 -13.92
N PHE A 248 13.35 8.77 -12.80
CA PHE A 248 11.95 8.62 -12.46
C PHE A 248 11.75 8.74 -10.95
N GLU A 249 10.73 9.50 -10.56
CA GLU A 249 10.28 9.55 -9.16
C GLU A 249 8.77 9.56 -9.06
N MET A 250 8.26 8.80 -8.08
CA MET A 250 6.85 8.70 -7.73
C MET A 250 6.60 9.36 -6.38
N TYR A 251 5.54 10.16 -6.29
CA TYR A 251 5.11 10.79 -5.04
C TYR A 251 3.60 11.04 -4.99
N GLY A 252 3.10 11.30 -3.79
CA GLY A 252 1.70 11.62 -3.56
C GLY A 252 1.27 12.96 -4.18
N LYS A 253 -0.01 13.09 -4.47
CA LYS A 253 -0.63 14.29 -5.06
C LYS A 253 -0.34 15.59 -4.29
N ASP A 254 -0.08 15.51 -3.01
CA ASP A 254 0.27 16.66 -2.17
C ASP A 254 1.60 17.34 -2.58
N HIS A 255 2.45 16.65 -3.33
CA HIS A 255 3.65 17.22 -3.93
C HIS A 255 3.41 17.94 -5.28
N SER A 256 2.27 17.70 -5.96
CA SER A 256 2.03 18.16 -7.34
C SER A 256 2.18 19.67 -7.52
N THR A 257 1.76 20.46 -6.54
CA THR A 257 1.88 21.94 -6.59
C THR A 257 3.32 22.42 -6.43
N ASN A 258 4.20 21.58 -5.89
CA ASN A 258 5.61 21.91 -5.66
C ASN A 258 6.54 21.37 -6.75
N THR A 259 6.07 20.48 -7.61
CA THR A 259 6.87 19.88 -8.70
C THR A 259 7.60 20.93 -9.57
N PRO A 260 6.97 22.05 -9.99
CA PRO A 260 7.67 23.09 -10.75
C PRO A 260 8.86 23.70 -10.00
N ILE A 261 8.77 23.77 -8.66
CA ILE A 261 9.86 24.29 -7.79
C ILE A 261 11.02 23.29 -7.78
N TYR A 262 10.73 22.00 -7.56
CA TYR A 262 11.74 20.94 -7.56
C TYR A 262 12.47 20.86 -8.90
N ASP A 263 11.72 20.89 -10.01
CA ASP A 263 12.24 20.89 -11.37
C ASP A 263 13.11 22.12 -11.65
N GLY A 264 12.67 23.29 -11.21
CA GLY A 264 13.41 24.55 -11.35
C GLY A 264 14.76 24.47 -10.65
N ILE A 265 14.78 24.00 -9.40
CA ILE A 265 16.00 23.87 -8.61
C ILE A 265 16.93 22.80 -9.21
N CYS A 266 16.39 21.66 -9.65
CA CYS A 266 17.18 20.64 -10.34
C CYS A 266 17.92 21.22 -11.56
N ARG A 267 17.21 22.04 -12.39
CA ARG A 267 17.83 22.70 -13.56
C ARG A 267 18.87 23.76 -13.16
N ILE A 268 18.60 24.57 -12.14
CA ILE A 268 19.56 25.56 -11.60
C ILE A 268 20.86 24.87 -11.19
N LEU A 269 20.74 23.68 -10.59
CA LEU A 269 21.88 22.87 -10.16
C LEU A 269 22.51 22.03 -11.29
N GLY A 270 22.03 22.19 -12.55
CA GLY A 270 22.59 21.55 -13.74
C GLY A 270 22.09 20.16 -14.01
N GLY A 271 21.10 19.68 -13.24
CA GLY A 271 20.46 18.38 -13.43
C GLY A 271 19.33 18.42 -14.49
N ARG A 272 18.89 17.25 -14.90
CA ARG A 272 17.69 17.03 -15.71
C ARG A 272 16.58 16.47 -14.81
N PRO A 273 15.45 17.19 -14.61
CA PRO A 273 14.36 16.66 -13.80
C PRO A 273 13.89 15.28 -14.25
N PRO A 274 13.49 14.38 -13.33
CA PRO A 274 13.00 13.05 -13.66
C PRO A 274 11.62 13.10 -14.34
N GLU A 275 11.21 11.97 -14.91
CA GLU A 275 9.79 11.74 -15.20
C GLU A 275 9.04 11.55 -13.89
N HIS A 276 7.87 12.15 -13.76
CA HIS A 276 7.09 12.13 -12.54
C HIS A 276 5.82 11.30 -12.69
N PHE A 277 5.50 10.53 -11.66
CA PHE A 277 4.19 9.92 -11.50
C PHE A 277 3.57 10.35 -10.17
N THR A 278 2.41 10.97 -10.25
CA THR A 278 1.67 11.40 -9.08
C THR A 278 0.50 10.47 -8.81
N TYR A 279 0.43 9.89 -7.62
CA TYR A 279 -0.69 9.05 -7.21
C TYR A 279 -1.62 9.79 -6.26
N GLU A 280 -2.91 9.37 -6.27
CA GLU A 280 -3.92 9.89 -5.35
C GLU A 280 -3.76 9.33 -3.94
N LEU A 281 -4.24 10.09 -2.98
CA LEU A 281 -4.14 9.78 -1.57
C LEU A 281 -5.08 8.63 -1.16
N PHE A 282 -4.69 7.92 -0.12
CA PHE A 282 -5.56 6.98 0.56
C PHE A 282 -6.44 7.68 1.59
N LEU A 283 -7.67 7.20 1.72
CA LEU A 283 -8.67 7.72 2.64
C LEU A 283 -8.98 6.65 3.70
N ASP A 284 -9.25 7.08 4.91
CA ASP A 284 -9.68 6.20 6.00
C ASP A 284 -11.16 5.75 5.81
N GLN A 285 -11.69 5.03 6.80
CA GLN A 285 -13.08 4.56 6.82
C GLN A 285 -14.12 5.69 6.70
N HIS A 286 -13.77 6.91 7.11
CA HIS A 286 -14.63 8.09 7.10
C HIS A 286 -14.39 9.00 5.88
N GLY A 287 -13.55 8.57 4.93
CA GLY A 287 -13.19 9.36 3.75
C GLY A 287 -12.22 10.50 4.04
N GLN A 288 -11.54 10.49 5.20
CA GLN A 288 -10.51 11.47 5.55
C GLN A 288 -9.14 11.00 5.07
N LYS A 289 -8.26 11.95 4.74
CA LYS A 289 -6.88 11.64 4.36
C LYS A 289 -6.18 10.85 5.47
N ILE A 290 -5.58 9.72 5.11
CA ILE A 290 -4.69 8.96 5.99
C ILE A 290 -3.39 9.77 6.20
N SER A 291 -2.95 9.90 7.45
CA SER A 291 -1.70 10.57 7.79
C SER A 291 -0.93 9.86 8.89
N LYS A 292 0.40 9.88 8.79
CA LYS A 292 1.33 9.30 9.78
C LYS A 292 1.08 9.83 11.20
N SER A 293 0.83 11.14 11.32
CA SER A 293 0.67 11.78 12.62
C SER A 293 -0.64 11.49 13.32
N LYS A 294 -1.69 11.09 12.58
CA LYS A 294 -2.99 10.73 13.16
C LYS A 294 -3.12 9.24 13.45
N GLY A 295 -2.28 8.39 12.81
CA GLY A 295 -2.37 6.94 12.96
C GLY A 295 -3.72 6.35 12.50
N ASN A 296 -4.45 7.04 11.60
CA ASN A 296 -5.80 6.67 11.17
C ASN A 296 -5.81 5.76 9.93
N GLY A 297 -4.68 5.20 9.55
CA GLY A 297 -4.55 4.33 8.38
C GLY A 297 -4.29 2.88 8.74
N LEU A 298 -4.66 1.98 7.85
CA LEU A 298 -4.30 0.57 7.93
C LEU A 298 -2.78 0.42 7.73
N SER A 299 -2.12 -0.23 8.67
CA SER A 299 -0.69 -0.56 8.57
C SER A 299 -0.46 -1.81 7.70
N ILE A 300 0.79 -2.03 7.30
CA ILE A 300 1.17 -3.23 6.54
C ILE A 300 1.00 -4.49 7.41
N ASP A 301 1.44 -4.45 8.68
CA ASP A 301 1.31 -5.58 9.61
C ASP A 301 -0.18 -5.95 9.85
N GLU A 302 -1.05 -4.94 9.96
CA GLU A 302 -2.49 -5.18 10.06
C GLU A 302 -3.06 -5.82 8.80
N TRP A 303 -2.66 -5.37 7.60
CA TRP A 303 -3.06 -6.04 6.35
C TRP A 303 -2.60 -7.49 6.33
N LEU A 304 -1.33 -7.75 6.62
CA LEU A 304 -0.73 -9.09 6.62
C LEU A 304 -1.27 -10.02 7.71
N THR A 305 -1.96 -9.49 8.70
CA THR A 305 -2.71 -10.29 9.68
C THR A 305 -3.90 -11.02 9.03
N TYR A 306 -4.47 -10.45 7.96
CA TYR A 306 -5.72 -10.92 7.33
C TYR A 306 -5.57 -11.33 5.87
N ALA A 307 -4.41 -11.12 5.24
CA ALA A 307 -4.19 -11.47 3.85
C ALA A 307 -2.70 -11.57 3.49
N ALA A 308 -2.40 -12.26 2.39
CA ALA A 308 -1.05 -12.38 1.86
C ALA A 308 -0.57 -11.09 1.14
N THR A 309 0.74 -10.98 0.94
CA THR A 309 1.45 -9.83 0.36
C THR A 309 0.92 -9.43 -1.02
N GLU A 310 0.57 -10.40 -1.85
CA GLU A 310 0.14 -10.22 -3.23
C GLU A 310 -1.18 -9.45 -3.33
N SER A 311 -2.07 -9.66 -2.36
CA SER A 311 -3.36 -8.94 -2.29
C SER A 311 -3.18 -7.45 -2.04
N LEU A 312 -2.17 -7.05 -1.24
CA LEU A 312 -1.82 -5.66 -1.03
C LEU A 312 -1.16 -5.07 -2.28
N SER A 313 -0.25 -5.81 -2.91
CA SER A 313 0.38 -5.40 -4.18
C SER A 313 -0.68 -5.22 -5.28
N TYR A 314 -1.68 -6.10 -5.34
CA TYR A 314 -2.84 -5.97 -6.22
C TYR A 314 -3.63 -4.69 -5.92
N PHE A 315 -3.93 -4.42 -4.67
CA PHE A 315 -4.61 -3.19 -4.26
C PHE A 315 -3.82 -1.94 -4.66
N MET A 316 -2.49 -1.96 -4.56
CA MET A 316 -1.63 -0.86 -5.00
C MET A 316 -1.63 -0.65 -6.50
N TYR A 317 -1.69 -1.72 -7.30
CA TYR A 317 -1.78 -1.62 -8.76
C TYR A 317 -3.06 -0.92 -9.22
N GLN A 318 -4.18 -1.17 -8.55
CA GLN A 318 -5.50 -0.69 -8.97
C GLN A 318 -5.61 0.84 -8.94
N LYS A 319 -5.97 1.45 -10.09
CA LYS A 319 -6.34 2.87 -10.25
C LYS A 319 -5.48 3.85 -9.40
N PRO A 320 -4.16 3.94 -9.61
CA PRO A 320 -3.29 4.75 -8.77
C PRO A 320 -3.60 6.26 -8.80
N LYS A 321 -4.25 6.74 -9.87
CA LYS A 321 -4.67 8.15 -10.04
C LYS A 321 -6.07 8.45 -9.48
N SER A 322 -6.64 7.53 -8.70
CA SER A 322 -7.95 7.72 -8.05
C SER A 322 -7.83 7.57 -6.55
N ALA A 323 -8.42 8.48 -5.79
CA ALA A 323 -8.48 8.34 -4.34
C ALA A 323 -9.23 7.05 -3.96
N LYS A 324 -8.69 6.31 -3.02
CA LYS A 324 -9.24 5.02 -2.59
C LYS A 324 -9.34 4.97 -1.08
N ARG A 325 -10.48 4.46 -0.60
CA ARG A 325 -10.61 4.11 0.81
C ARG A 325 -9.75 2.88 1.09
N MET A 326 -9.00 2.93 2.18
CA MET A 326 -8.14 1.87 2.66
C MET A 326 -8.47 1.60 4.11
N TYR A 327 -9.31 0.61 4.31
CA TYR A 327 -9.74 0.11 5.60
C TYR A 327 -9.89 -1.41 5.52
N PHE A 328 -10.08 -2.09 6.62
CA PHE A 328 -10.13 -3.56 6.66
C PHE A 328 -11.15 -4.18 5.69
N ASP A 329 -12.27 -3.52 5.44
CA ASP A 329 -13.35 -3.99 4.55
C ASP A 329 -12.96 -4.16 3.08
N VAL A 330 -11.82 -3.59 2.64
CA VAL A 330 -11.33 -3.77 1.27
C VAL A 330 -10.51 -5.05 1.08
N ILE A 331 -10.02 -5.66 2.19
CA ILE A 331 -9.11 -6.82 2.15
C ILE A 331 -9.77 -8.04 1.48
N PRO A 332 -10.97 -8.48 1.88
CA PRO A 332 -11.58 -9.67 1.27
C PRO A 332 -11.73 -9.55 -0.25
N LYS A 333 -12.14 -8.37 -0.70
CA LYS A 333 -12.28 -8.09 -2.13
C LYS A 333 -10.93 -8.10 -2.85
N ALA A 334 -9.90 -7.50 -2.26
CA ALA A 334 -8.56 -7.46 -2.85
C ALA A 334 -7.98 -8.87 -3.02
N VAL A 335 -8.19 -9.76 -2.04
CA VAL A 335 -7.78 -11.17 -2.12
C VAL A 335 -8.51 -11.88 -3.26
N ASP A 336 -9.84 -11.79 -3.31
CA ASP A 336 -10.63 -12.48 -4.34
C ASP A 336 -10.34 -11.97 -5.75
N GLU A 337 -10.18 -10.65 -5.93
CA GLU A 337 -9.83 -10.07 -7.22
C GLU A 337 -8.42 -10.47 -7.67
N TYR A 338 -7.44 -10.50 -6.77
CA TYR A 338 -6.10 -10.99 -7.08
C TYR A 338 -6.14 -12.44 -7.59
N HIS A 339 -6.76 -13.34 -6.83
CA HIS A 339 -6.85 -14.76 -7.22
C HIS A 339 -7.72 -14.98 -8.47
N HIS A 340 -8.71 -14.13 -8.72
CA HIS A 340 -9.45 -14.15 -9.98
C HIS A 340 -8.53 -13.85 -11.18
N GLN A 341 -7.70 -12.82 -11.07
CA GLN A 341 -6.73 -12.47 -12.11
C GLN A 341 -5.66 -13.56 -12.30
N LEU A 342 -5.23 -14.16 -11.20
CA LEU A 342 -4.25 -15.24 -11.21
C LEU A 342 -4.79 -16.49 -11.93
N ARG A 343 -6.04 -16.88 -11.66
CA ARG A 343 -6.69 -18.01 -12.36
C ARG A 343 -6.91 -17.77 -13.85
N ALA A 344 -7.18 -16.52 -14.23
CA ALA A 344 -7.37 -16.17 -15.64
C ALA A 344 -6.07 -16.17 -16.45
N TRP A 345 -4.93 -16.04 -15.79
CA TRP A 345 -3.61 -15.86 -16.41
C TRP A 345 -3.22 -16.90 -17.47
N PRO A 346 -3.36 -18.23 -17.23
CA PRO A 346 -2.90 -19.26 -18.16
C PRO A 346 -3.61 -19.22 -19.53
N ASP A 347 -4.86 -18.78 -19.55
CA ASP A 347 -5.72 -18.78 -20.73
C ASP A 347 -5.66 -17.46 -21.52
N GLN A 348 -4.87 -16.49 -21.04
CA GLN A 348 -4.77 -15.16 -21.64
C GLN A 348 -3.74 -15.11 -22.78
N THR A 349 -4.03 -14.30 -23.80
CA THR A 349 -3.05 -13.93 -24.85
C THR A 349 -1.94 -13.05 -24.25
N PRO A 350 -0.75 -12.95 -24.90
CA PRO A 350 0.33 -12.08 -24.42
C PRO A 350 -0.09 -10.64 -24.11
N ASP A 351 -0.92 -10.02 -24.95
CA ASP A 351 -1.44 -8.66 -24.70
C ASP A 351 -2.32 -8.58 -23.47
N GLN A 352 -3.17 -9.59 -23.24
CA GLN A 352 -4.00 -9.70 -22.06
C GLN A 352 -3.16 -9.93 -20.80
N GLN A 353 -2.14 -10.78 -20.89
CA GLN A 353 -1.20 -11.06 -19.81
C GLN A 353 -0.46 -9.79 -19.36
N LEU A 354 0.06 -8.99 -20.31
CA LEU A 354 0.71 -7.71 -19.99
C LEU A 354 -0.25 -6.65 -19.42
N SER A 355 -1.54 -6.81 -19.63
CA SER A 355 -2.57 -5.97 -19.05
C SER A 355 -3.08 -6.48 -17.70
N ASN A 356 -2.76 -7.73 -17.35
CA ASN A 356 -3.16 -8.35 -16.09
C ASN A 356 -2.25 -7.87 -14.94
N PRO A 357 -2.82 -7.40 -13.82
CA PRO A 357 -2.07 -6.98 -12.64
C PRO A 357 -1.04 -7.99 -12.15
N VAL A 358 -1.31 -9.29 -12.25
CA VAL A 358 -0.41 -10.33 -11.71
C VAL A 358 0.94 -10.36 -12.43
N TRP A 359 1.00 -9.99 -13.73
CA TRP A 359 2.29 -9.84 -14.41
C TRP A 359 3.16 -8.79 -13.71
N HIS A 360 2.60 -7.65 -13.38
CA HIS A 360 3.33 -6.53 -12.75
C HIS A 360 3.73 -6.84 -11.30
N ILE A 361 2.90 -7.60 -10.59
CA ILE A 361 3.17 -8.05 -9.22
C ILE A 361 4.34 -9.03 -9.19
N HIS A 362 4.35 -10.00 -10.12
CA HIS A 362 5.33 -11.09 -10.14
C HIS A 362 6.50 -10.89 -11.13
N GLY A 363 6.49 -9.80 -11.90
CA GLY A 363 7.54 -9.55 -12.90
C GLY A 363 7.58 -10.57 -14.05
N GLY A 364 6.42 -11.20 -14.33
CA GLY A 364 6.27 -12.20 -15.37
C GLY A 364 6.42 -13.66 -14.90
N ASP A 365 6.99 -13.90 -13.73
CA ASP A 365 7.06 -15.25 -13.12
C ASP A 365 5.80 -15.48 -12.28
N VAL A 366 4.67 -15.66 -12.97
CA VAL A 366 3.33 -15.72 -12.35
C VAL A 366 3.05 -17.14 -11.85
N PRO A 367 2.80 -17.34 -10.54
CA PRO A 367 2.52 -18.66 -9.97
C PRO A 367 1.16 -19.20 -10.43
N ALA A 368 0.98 -20.51 -10.31
CA ALA A 368 -0.33 -21.13 -10.47
C ALA A 368 -1.22 -20.84 -9.24
N SER A 369 -2.52 -20.65 -9.47
CA SER A 369 -3.47 -20.49 -8.36
C SER A 369 -3.91 -21.85 -7.83
N ASP A 370 -3.87 -22.04 -6.53
CA ASP A 370 -4.44 -23.20 -5.83
C ASP A 370 -5.75 -22.88 -5.08
N MET A 371 -6.27 -21.66 -5.21
CA MET A 371 -7.50 -21.21 -4.58
C MET A 371 -8.75 -21.78 -5.28
N VAL A 372 -9.22 -22.93 -4.85
CA VAL A 372 -10.46 -23.57 -5.33
C VAL A 372 -11.73 -22.97 -4.69
N VAL A 373 -11.59 -22.24 -3.58
CA VAL A 373 -12.69 -21.56 -2.88
C VAL A 373 -12.35 -20.08 -2.74
N PRO A 374 -13.24 -19.14 -3.13
CA PRO A 374 -13.02 -17.71 -2.92
C PRO A 374 -12.91 -17.34 -1.44
N PHE A 375 -12.13 -16.31 -1.13
CA PHE A 375 -11.93 -15.83 0.24
C PHE A 375 -13.24 -15.39 0.92
N GLN A 376 -14.11 -14.70 0.18
CA GLN A 376 -15.43 -14.34 0.67
C GLN A 376 -16.26 -15.57 1.05
N MET A 377 -16.12 -16.68 0.33
CA MET A 377 -16.78 -17.93 0.69
C MET A 377 -16.19 -18.54 1.96
N LEU A 378 -14.87 -18.48 2.15
CA LEU A 378 -14.23 -18.91 3.39
C LEU A 378 -14.74 -18.12 4.61
N LEU A 379 -14.95 -16.80 4.46
CA LEU A 379 -15.56 -15.97 5.51
C LEU A 379 -16.98 -16.44 5.87
N ASN A 380 -17.78 -16.81 4.86
CA ASN A 380 -19.13 -17.30 5.11
C ASN A 380 -19.14 -18.69 5.75
N LEU A 381 -18.22 -19.58 5.36
CA LEU A 381 -18.03 -20.86 6.02
C LEU A 381 -17.51 -20.71 7.45
N ALA A 382 -16.65 -19.73 7.70
CA ALA A 382 -16.21 -19.40 9.07
C ALA A 382 -17.38 -19.03 9.98
N ALA A 383 -18.42 -18.39 9.41
CA ALA A 383 -19.64 -18.02 10.13
C ALA A 383 -20.43 -19.24 10.66
N VAL A 384 -20.33 -20.40 10.01
CA VAL A 384 -21.03 -21.63 10.35
C VAL A 384 -20.11 -22.73 10.90
N ALA A 385 -18.80 -22.61 10.71
CA ALA A 385 -17.81 -23.55 11.26
C ALA A 385 -17.75 -23.53 12.80
N GLY A 386 -18.22 -22.47 13.44
CA GLY A 386 -18.25 -22.34 14.89
C GLY A 386 -16.87 -22.50 15.52
N GLN A 387 -16.78 -23.31 16.61
CA GLN A 387 -15.54 -23.54 17.36
C GLN A 387 -14.59 -24.56 16.69
N THR A 388 -14.95 -25.16 15.56
CA THR A 388 -14.12 -26.16 14.88
C THR A 388 -12.93 -25.56 14.13
N GLY A 389 -12.88 -24.24 14.02
CA GLY A 389 -11.74 -23.50 13.49
C GLY A 389 -11.35 -23.91 12.06
N LYS A 390 -10.05 -23.90 11.79
CA LYS A 390 -9.49 -24.18 10.45
C LYS A 390 -9.76 -25.63 10.00
N GLU A 391 -9.76 -26.58 10.91
CA GLU A 391 -10.07 -27.98 10.61
C GLU A 391 -11.52 -28.14 10.13
N GLY A 392 -12.47 -27.43 10.75
CA GLY A 392 -13.86 -27.38 10.30
C GLY A 392 -14.00 -26.80 8.90
N LEU A 393 -13.29 -25.71 8.58
CA LEU A 393 -13.27 -25.15 7.22
C LEU A 393 -12.75 -26.17 6.20
N TRP A 394 -11.68 -26.88 6.51
CA TRP A 394 -11.15 -27.94 5.65
C TRP A 394 -12.12 -29.12 5.50
N GLY A 395 -12.96 -29.39 6.49
CA GLY A 395 -14.04 -30.38 6.39
C GLY A 395 -15.03 -30.01 5.27
N PHE A 396 -15.39 -28.74 5.13
CA PHE A 396 -16.26 -28.26 4.03
C PHE A 396 -15.51 -28.22 2.69
N ILE A 397 -14.26 -27.72 2.66
CA ILE A 397 -13.44 -27.63 1.45
C ILE A 397 -13.26 -29.00 0.80
N ARG A 398 -12.93 -30.05 1.58
CA ARG A 398 -12.73 -31.42 1.08
C ARG A 398 -14.00 -32.05 0.50
N ARG A 399 -15.17 -31.67 0.95
CA ARG A 399 -16.44 -32.13 0.32
C ARG A 399 -16.61 -31.57 -1.08
N TYR A 400 -16.21 -30.32 -1.29
CA TYR A 400 -16.29 -29.62 -2.58
C TYR A 400 -15.12 -29.99 -3.51
N ALA A 401 -13.93 -30.06 -2.98
CA ALA A 401 -12.69 -30.42 -3.69
C ALA A 401 -11.97 -31.57 -2.96
N PRO A 402 -12.34 -32.83 -3.22
CA PRO A 402 -11.84 -33.98 -2.47
C PRO A 402 -10.32 -34.17 -2.52
N ASP A 403 -9.69 -33.71 -3.60
CA ASP A 403 -8.25 -33.81 -3.82
C ASP A 403 -7.46 -32.66 -3.17
N ALA A 404 -8.14 -31.67 -2.58
CA ALA A 404 -7.50 -30.54 -1.93
C ALA A 404 -7.07 -30.88 -0.49
N SER A 405 -5.85 -30.47 -0.14
CA SER A 405 -5.29 -30.57 1.22
C SER A 405 -4.44 -29.34 1.54
N PRO A 406 -4.13 -29.06 2.81
CA PRO A 406 -3.20 -28.01 3.20
C PRO A 406 -1.84 -28.09 2.49
N GLU A 407 -1.35 -29.30 2.22
CA GLU A 407 -0.07 -29.55 1.58
C GLU A 407 -0.09 -29.29 0.07
N THR A 408 -1.21 -29.59 -0.58
CA THR A 408 -1.36 -29.39 -2.05
C THR A 408 -1.92 -28.01 -2.41
N HIS A 409 -2.53 -27.32 -1.44
CA HIS A 409 -3.17 -26.01 -1.61
C HIS A 409 -2.74 -25.04 -0.49
N PRO A 410 -1.43 -24.68 -0.43
CA PRO A 410 -0.90 -23.84 0.66
C PRO A 410 -1.50 -22.44 0.71
N ASP A 411 -1.82 -21.80 -0.43
CA ASP A 411 -2.45 -20.48 -0.45
C ASP A 411 -3.88 -20.56 0.09
N LEU A 412 -4.63 -21.62 -0.26
CA LEU A 412 -5.96 -21.86 0.28
C LEU A 412 -5.90 -22.13 1.80
N ASP A 413 -4.88 -22.85 2.26
CA ASP A 413 -4.68 -23.12 3.69
C ASP A 413 -4.37 -21.85 4.47
N ALA A 414 -3.51 -20.97 3.92
CA ALA A 414 -3.23 -19.66 4.49
C ALA A 414 -4.48 -18.78 4.50
N ALA A 415 -5.22 -18.76 3.39
CA ALA A 415 -6.47 -18.01 3.25
C ALA A 415 -7.55 -18.46 4.25
N ALA A 416 -7.66 -19.76 4.53
CA ALA A 416 -8.56 -20.27 5.56
C ALA A 416 -8.20 -19.72 6.95
N GLY A 417 -6.92 -19.66 7.29
CA GLY A 417 -6.44 -19.03 8.52
C GLY A 417 -6.72 -17.54 8.61
N PHE A 418 -6.50 -16.82 7.52
CA PHE A 418 -6.82 -15.38 7.42
C PHE A 418 -8.32 -15.12 7.54
N ALA A 419 -9.15 -15.94 6.88
CA ALA A 419 -10.60 -15.80 6.94
C ALA A 419 -11.16 -15.99 8.35
N LEU A 420 -10.63 -16.95 9.11
CA LEU A 420 -11.03 -17.16 10.52
C LEU A 420 -10.67 -15.96 11.39
N ARG A 421 -9.47 -15.41 11.25
CA ARG A 421 -9.07 -14.22 12.02
C ARG A 421 -9.94 -13.01 11.64
N TYR A 422 -10.10 -12.76 10.33
CA TYR A 422 -10.95 -11.66 9.86
C TYR A 422 -12.40 -11.81 10.34
N PHE A 423 -12.94 -13.04 10.29
CA PHE A 423 -14.27 -13.33 10.79
C PHE A 423 -14.39 -13.02 12.29
N THR A 424 -13.45 -13.49 13.10
CA THR A 424 -13.46 -13.27 14.55
C THR A 424 -13.40 -11.81 14.92
N ASP A 425 -12.56 -11.03 14.23
CA ASP A 425 -12.27 -9.66 14.61
C ASP A 425 -13.29 -8.65 14.03
N PHE A 426 -13.84 -8.91 12.85
CA PHE A 426 -14.68 -7.94 12.14
C PHE A 426 -16.10 -8.40 11.84
N VAL A 427 -16.32 -9.69 11.62
CA VAL A 427 -17.64 -10.19 11.20
C VAL A 427 -18.45 -10.65 12.40
N ALA A 428 -17.90 -11.50 13.25
CA ALA A 428 -18.60 -12.06 14.40
C ALA A 428 -19.18 -11.00 15.35
N PRO A 429 -18.47 -9.90 15.69
CA PRO A 429 -18.99 -8.86 16.57
C PRO A 429 -20.17 -8.07 15.99
N THR A 430 -20.33 -8.07 14.66
CA THR A 430 -21.39 -7.30 13.98
C THR A 430 -22.58 -8.14 13.58
N ARG A 431 -22.54 -9.46 13.81
CA ARG A 431 -23.63 -10.36 13.45
C ARG A 431 -24.88 -10.09 14.28
N THR A 432 -26.02 -10.00 13.59
CA THR A 432 -27.32 -9.84 14.24
C THR A 432 -28.33 -10.77 13.59
N PHE A 433 -28.71 -11.82 14.30
CA PHE A 433 -29.74 -12.74 13.84
C PHE A 433 -31.12 -12.20 14.14
N ARG A 434 -32.05 -12.36 13.22
CA ARG A 434 -33.46 -12.05 13.41
C ARG A 434 -34.34 -13.27 13.15
N ALA A 435 -35.51 -13.26 13.74
CA ALA A 435 -36.55 -14.25 13.38
C ALA A 435 -37.07 -14.00 11.94
N PRO A 436 -37.41 -15.06 11.20
CA PRO A 436 -38.04 -14.93 9.91
C PRO A 436 -39.48 -14.41 10.05
N THR A 437 -39.95 -13.63 9.09
CA THR A 437 -41.37 -13.33 8.91
C THR A 437 -42.15 -14.58 8.45
N ASP A 438 -43.47 -14.54 8.48
CA ASP A 438 -44.28 -15.69 8.08
C ASP A 438 -44.06 -16.13 6.63
N ILE A 439 -43.82 -15.19 5.70
CA ILE A 439 -43.53 -15.51 4.31
C ILE A 439 -42.11 -16.11 4.17
N GLU A 440 -41.11 -15.55 4.85
CA GLU A 440 -39.76 -16.05 4.86
C GLU A 440 -39.68 -17.45 5.49
N ARG A 441 -40.44 -17.67 6.56
CA ARG A 441 -40.54 -18.99 7.22
C ARG A 441 -41.03 -20.03 6.24
N ARG A 442 -42.16 -19.79 5.53
CA ARG A 442 -42.69 -20.73 4.55
C ARG A 442 -41.73 -21.00 3.39
N ALA A 443 -41.03 -19.95 2.92
CA ALA A 443 -40.01 -20.12 1.88
C ALA A 443 -38.82 -20.91 2.35
N MET A 444 -38.39 -20.76 3.60
CA MET A 444 -37.29 -21.53 4.20
C MET A 444 -37.70 -22.99 4.47
N GLU A 445 -38.94 -23.23 4.87
CA GLU A 445 -39.49 -24.58 5.00
C GLU A 445 -39.57 -25.30 3.64
N ASP A 446 -39.94 -24.59 2.56
CA ASP A 446 -39.92 -25.13 1.19
C ASP A 446 -38.47 -25.42 0.73
N LEU A 447 -37.53 -24.53 1.05
CA LEU A 447 -36.10 -24.75 0.76
C LEU A 447 -35.62 -26.02 1.47
N ALA A 448 -35.89 -26.18 2.75
CA ALA A 448 -35.52 -27.37 3.51
C ALA A 448 -36.13 -28.66 2.94
N ALA A 449 -37.40 -28.61 2.52
CA ALA A 449 -38.09 -29.73 1.89
C ALA A 449 -37.48 -30.11 0.53
N ARG A 450 -37.20 -29.12 -0.34
CA ARG A 450 -36.55 -29.38 -1.64
C ARG A 450 -35.10 -29.87 -1.48
N LEU A 451 -34.36 -29.40 -0.48
CA LEU A 451 -33.05 -29.92 -0.13
C LEU A 451 -33.13 -31.37 0.36
N SER A 452 -34.13 -31.72 1.17
CA SER A 452 -34.36 -33.09 1.62
C SER A 452 -34.69 -34.06 0.49
N ALA A 453 -35.32 -33.57 -0.59
CA ALA A 453 -35.65 -34.35 -1.78
C ALA A 453 -34.53 -34.31 -2.86
N TRP A 454 -33.40 -33.63 -2.61
CA TRP A 454 -32.33 -33.47 -3.58
C TRP A 454 -31.52 -34.76 -3.70
N ASP A 455 -31.63 -35.42 -4.86
CA ASP A 455 -31.00 -36.72 -5.16
C ASP A 455 -29.84 -36.62 -6.19
N GLN A 456 -29.49 -35.38 -6.59
CA GLN A 456 -28.43 -35.10 -7.57
C GLN A 456 -27.15 -34.63 -6.89
N PRO A 457 -26.02 -34.61 -7.61
CA PRO A 457 -24.81 -33.95 -7.12
C PRO A 457 -25.09 -32.51 -6.70
N ALA A 458 -24.39 -32.00 -5.70
CA ALA A 458 -24.55 -30.65 -5.19
C ALA A 458 -23.93 -29.60 -6.16
N ASP A 459 -24.53 -29.49 -7.37
CA ASP A 459 -24.11 -28.51 -8.37
C ASP A 459 -24.50 -27.09 -7.95
N PRO A 460 -23.56 -26.14 -7.84
CA PRO A 460 -23.82 -24.79 -7.35
C PRO A 460 -24.85 -24.02 -8.18
N GLU A 461 -24.87 -24.20 -9.50
CA GLU A 461 -25.78 -23.47 -10.40
C GLU A 461 -27.21 -24.06 -10.36
N ALA A 462 -27.33 -25.39 -10.27
CA ALA A 462 -28.62 -26.04 -10.10
C ALA A 462 -29.26 -25.67 -8.75
N LEU A 463 -28.46 -25.70 -7.66
CA LEU A 463 -28.90 -25.27 -6.33
C LEU A 463 -29.28 -23.78 -6.31
N GLN A 464 -28.49 -22.93 -6.99
CA GLN A 464 -28.82 -21.51 -7.10
C GLN A 464 -30.16 -21.29 -7.83
N SER A 465 -30.37 -22.04 -8.90
CA SER A 465 -31.63 -21.98 -9.67
C SER A 465 -32.85 -22.41 -8.84
N MET A 466 -32.69 -23.42 -8.00
CA MET A 466 -33.71 -23.84 -7.05
C MET A 466 -34.02 -22.74 -6.01
N VAL A 467 -33.00 -22.11 -5.44
CA VAL A 467 -33.18 -21.01 -4.47
C VAL A 467 -33.90 -19.82 -5.13
N PHE A 468 -33.56 -19.49 -6.39
CA PHE A 468 -34.26 -18.46 -7.16
C PHE A 468 -35.74 -18.81 -7.39
N ALA A 469 -36.02 -20.06 -7.75
CA ALA A 469 -37.39 -20.51 -7.98
C ALA A 469 -38.27 -20.36 -6.72
N ILE A 470 -37.74 -20.77 -5.56
CA ILE A 470 -38.43 -20.63 -4.26
C ILE A 470 -38.79 -19.17 -3.98
N GLY A 471 -37.86 -18.24 -4.17
CA GLY A 471 -38.15 -16.83 -3.96
C GLY A 471 -39.29 -16.31 -4.84
N LYS A 472 -39.34 -16.75 -6.10
CA LYS A 472 -40.44 -16.41 -7.02
C LYS A 472 -41.77 -17.08 -6.63
N ASP A 473 -41.73 -18.38 -6.30
CA ASP A 473 -42.90 -19.15 -5.91
C ASP A 473 -43.59 -18.56 -4.67
N HIS A 474 -42.81 -18.00 -3.76
CA HIS A 474 -43.30 -17.35 -2.54
C HIS A 474 -43.56 -15.83 -2.70
N GLY A 475 -43.41 -15.27 -3.91
CA GLY A 475 -43.82 -13.90 -4.24
C GLY A 475 -42.87 -12.80 -3.72
N PHE A 476 -41.59 -13.07 -3.57
CA PHE A 476 -40.61 -12.02 -3.21
C PHE A 476 -40.38 -11.06 -4.38
N GLU A 477 -40.80 -9.81 -4.22
CA GLU A 477 -40.62 -8.71 -5.16
C GLU A 477 -40.11 -7.45 -4.40
N PRO A 478 -38.87 -7.05 -4.58
CA PRO A 478 -37.85 -7.63 -5.46
C PRO A 478 -37.22 -8.93 -4.87
N LEU A 479 -36.77 -9.81 -5.75
CA LEU A 479 -36.22 -11.12 -5.38
C LEU A 479 -34.97 -11.01 -4.45
N ARG A 480 -34.25 -9.89 -4.47
CA ARG A 480 -33.15 -9.62 -3.54
C ARG A 480 -33.55 -9.71 -2.05
N ASP A 481 -34.83 -9.46 -1.74
CA ASP A 481 -35.34 -9.50 -0.37
C ASP A 481 -35.37 -10.94 0.19
N TRP A 482 -35.58 -11.94 -0.69
CA TRP A 482 -35.40 -13.33 -0.33
C TRP A 482 -33.98 -13.68 0.06
N PHE A 483 -33.00 -13.24 -0.72
CA PHE A 483 -31.60 -13.47 -0.40
C PHE A 483 -31.17 -12.73 0.87
N ALA A 484 -31.63 -11.49 1.06
CA ALA A 484 -31.43 -10.75 2.29
C ALA A 484 -31.99 -11.50 3.51
N ALA A 485 -33.20 -12.08 3.38
CA ALA A 485 -33.78 -12.90 4.45
C ALA A 485 -32.92 -14.12 4.79
N LEU A 486 -32.42 -14.85 3.79
CA LEU A 486 -31.52 -15.99 4.00
C LEU A 486 -30.26 -15.57 4.78
N TYR A 487 -29.64 -14.44 4.41
CA TYR A 487 -28.44 -13.96 5.09
C TYR A 487 -28.73 -13.50 6.52
N GLN A 488 -29.77 -12.72 6.73
CA GLN A 488 -30.09 -12.17 8.06
C GLN A 488 -30.57 -13.24 9.04
N VAL A 489 -31.32 -14.22 8.55
CA VAL A 489 -31.89 -15.28 9.42
C VAL A 489 -30.88 -16.40 9.67
N LEU A 490 -30.13 -16.83 8.63
CA LEU A 490 -29.23 -17.99 8.74
C LEU A 490 -27.79 -17.62 9.08
N LEU A 491 -27.31 -16.45 8.65
CA LEU A 491 -25.92 -16.05 8.82
C LEU A 491 -25.74 -14.82 9.72
N GLY A 492 -26.82 -14.14 10.11
CA GLY A 492 -26.76 -12.92 10.92
C GLY A 492 -26.10 -11.74 10.21
N ALA A 493 -26.18 -11.68 8.87
CA ALA A 493 -25.51 -10.68 8.03
C ALA A 493 -26.50 -10.07 7.01
N ASP A 494 -26.26 -8.82 6.56
CA ASP A 494 -27.10 -8.18 5.55
C ASP A 494 -26.81 -8.65 4.12
N GLN A 495 -25.65 -9.24 3.91
CA GLN A 495 -25.17 -9.74 2.61
C GLN A 495 -24.44 -11.07 2.80
N GLY A 496 -24.38 -11.86 1.73
CA GLY A 496 -23.70 -13.15 1.75
C GLY A 496 -23.35 -13.65 0.34
N PRO A 497 -22.88 -14.91 0.23
CA PRO A 497 -22.43 -15.50 -1.01
C PRO A 497 -23.61 -15.81 -1.95
N ARG A 498 -23.28 -16.22 -3.20
CA ARG A 498 -24.28 -16.96 -4.00
C ARG A 498 -24.73 -18.20 -3.21
N PHE A 499 -26.01 -18.25 -2.85
CA PHE A 499 -26.49 -19.21 -1.84
C PHE A 499 -26.41 -20.66 -2.33
N GLY A 500 -26.55 -20.90 -3.64
CA GLY A 500 -26.31 -22.23 -4.23
C GLY A 500 -24.87 -22.71 -4.04
N GLY A 501 -23.90 -21.84 -4.23
CA GLY A 501 -22.49 -22.14 -3.95
C GLY A 501 -22.21 -22.38 -2.45
N PHE A 502 -22.90 -21.64 -1.58
CA PHE A 502 -22.84 -21.87 -0.14
C PHE A 502 -23.38 -23.26 0.23
N ILE A 503 -24.56 -23.64 -0.29
CA ILE A 503 -25.14 -24.97 -0.04
C ILE A 503 -24.21 -26.08 -0.52
N ALA A 504 -23.62 -25.93 -1.71
CA ALA A 504 -22.73 -26.94 -2.28
C ALA A 504 -21.47 -27.18 -1.42
N LEU A 505 -20.93 -26.12 -0.82
CA LEU A 505 -19.76 -26.17 0.05
C LEU A 505 -20.09 -26.57 1.48
N TYR A 506 -21.10 -25.95 2.07
CA TYR A 506 -21.50 -26.20 3.45
C TYR A 506 -22.09 -27.61 3.62
N GLY A 507 -22.86 -28.04 2.63
CA GLY A 507 -23.53 -29.33 2.59
C GLY A 507 -25.05 -29.17 2.62
N ILE A 508 -25.73 -30.07 1.91
CA ILE A 508 -27.19 -30.07 1.81
C ILE A 508 -27.84 -30.35 3.16
N ASP A 509 -27.37 -31.40 3.84
CA ASP A 509 -27.90 -31.79 5.15
C ASP A 509 -27.57 -30.75 6.23
N GLU A 510 -26.36 -30.18 6.20
CA GLU A 510 -25.95 -29.12 7.10
C GLU A 510 -26.76 -27.82 6.89
N THR A 511 -27.05 -27.48 5.62
CA THR A 511 -27.90 -26.31 5.31
C THR A 511 -29.32 -26.53 5.80
N ARG A 512 -29.85 -27.75 5.64
CA ARG A 512 -31.17 -28.10 6.18
C ARG A 512 -31.20 -27.99 7.70
N ALA A 513 -30.21 -28.54 8.39
CA ALA A 513 -30.10 -28.45 9.84
C ALA A 513 -29.96 -26.99 10.33
N LEU A 514 -29.24 -26.14 9.58
CA LEU A 514 -29.12 -24.72 9.87
C LEU A 514 -30.47 -24.00 9.73
N ILE A 515 -31.24 -24.30 8.68
CA ILE A 515 -32.60 -23.78 8.49
C ILE A 515 -33.49 -24.21 9.65
N GLU A 516 -33.54 -25.49 10.01
CA GLU A 516 -34.32 -26.01 11.13
C GLU A 516 -33.97 -25.32 12.45
N THR A 517 -32.67 -25.11 12.71
CA THR A 517 -32.18 -24.37 13.89
C THR A 517 -32.64 -22.93 13.92
N ALA A 518 -32.60 -22.24 12.77
CA ALA A 518 -33.09 -20.86 12.64
C ALA A 518 -34.59 -20.77 12.85
N LEU A 519 -35.36 -21.68 12.24
CA LEU A 519 -36.82 -21.73 12.36
C LEU A 519 -37.29 -22.05 13.77
N SER A 520 -36.52 -22.80 14.56
CA SER A 520 -36.78 -23.05 15.98
C SER A 520 -36.47 -21.86 16.90
N GLY A 521 -35.85 -20.80 16.36
CA GLY A 521 -35.51 -19.58 17.10
C GLY A 521 -34.17 -19.64 17.86
N HIS A 522 -33.43 -20.76 17.78
CA HIS A 522 -32.18 -20.91 18.54
C HIS A 522 -31.05 -20.00 18.06
N LEU A 523 -31.05 -19.53 16.79
CA LEU A 523 -30.04 -18.57 16.30
C LEU A 523 -30.31 -17.13 16.77
N ALA A 524 -31.58 -16.76 16.98
CA ALA A 524 -31.98 -15.40 17.37
C ALA A 524 -31.73 -15.09 18.88
N VAL A 525 -31.32 -16.07 19.67
CA VAL A 525 -31.23 -15.98 21.15
C VAL A 525 -29.79 -15.97 21.66
N THR A 526 -28.77 -16.10 20.82
CA THR A 526 -27.39 -16.11 21.28
C THR A 526 -26.88 -14.66 21.38
N PRO A 527 -26.75 -14.08 22.59
CA PRO A 527 -25.96 -12.89 22.77
C PRO A 527 -24.49 -13.24 22.48
N ALA A 528 -23.82 -12.35 21.80
CA ALA A 528 -22.39 -12.43 21.51
C ALA A 528 -21.53 -12.49 22.79
#